data_6af16375c0cdabccd5035547daa3ae14
#
_entry.id   6af16375c0cdabccd5035547daa3ae14
#
_cell.length_a   1.000
_cell.length_b   1.000
_cell.length_c   1.000
_cell.angle_alpha   90.00
_cell.angle_beta   90.00
_cell.angle_gamma   90.00
#
_symmetry.space_group_name_H-M   'P 1'
#
loop_
_entity.id
_entity.type
_entity.pdbx_description
1 polymer ?
#
loop_
_entity_poly.entity_id
_entity_poly.type
_entity_poly.pdbx_seq_one_letter_code
_entity_poly.pdbx_strand_id
1 'polypeptide(L)'
;MAAAFVTLAGLGVLLPLRLDAFAPDTEAASDKTCDKGPLSRPRANCAPAPLRSTGNLYDDCVARINQLRWECQCLPRLRRWKGGEQCARKHAKYDSRRGIHAGFNHGICKPQGLAQNECPGWPSNSGIIEGCLQAMWDEGPGKRFSKHGHYMNMSNPSYERVACGFAKSADGEIWSVQNFR
;
A
#
# COMPACT_ATOMS: atom_id res chain seq x y z
N MET A 1 69.98 46.94 -16.95
CA MET A 1 68.55 46.68 -16.55
C MET A 1 68.37 45.17 -16.52
N ALA A 2 68.36 44.56 -15.34
CA ALA A 2 68.24 43.12 -15.18
C ALA A 2 66.82 42.82 -14.66
N ALA A 3 66.09 41.99 -15.41
CA ALA A 3 64.77 41.53 -15.08
C ALA A 3 64.90 40.21 -14.31
N ALA A 4 64.42 40.22 -13.07
CA ALA A 4 64.36 39.00 -12.22
C ALA A 4 63.07 38.22 -12.49
N PHE A 5 63.19 36.95 -12.87
CA PHE A 5 62.07 36.00 -12.96
C PHE A 5 61.85 35.39 -11.57
N VAL A 6 60.63 35.57 -11.03
CA VAL A 6 60.16 34.90 -9.84
C VAL A 6 59.35 33.68 -10.26
N THR A 7 59.83 32.49 -9.96
CA THR A 7 59.14 31.23 -10.15
C THR A 7 58.30 30.95 -8.89
N LEU A 8 56.97 30.95 -9.02
CA LEU A 8 56.02 30.49 -8.01
C LEU A 8 55.86 28.96 -8.14
N ALA A 9 56.35 28.25 -7.13
CA ALA A 9 56.05 26.83 -6.96
C ALA A 9 54.65 26.67 -6.36
N GLY A 10 53.70 26.18 -7.13
CA GLY A 10 52.36 25.83 -6.66
C GLY A 10 52.40 24.48 -5.91
N LEU A 11 52.16 24.48 -4.61
CA LEU A 11 51.84 23.26 -3.86
C LEU A 11 50.42 22.83 -4.20
N GLY A 12 50.30 21.80 -5.03
CA GLY A 12 49.02 21.11 -5.25
C GLY A 12 48.64 20.29 -4.03
N VAL A 13 47.65 20.74 -3.29
CA VAL A 13 47.01 19.94 -2.23
C VAL A 13 46.10 18.90 -2.90
N LEU A 14 46.54 17.65 -2.92
CA LEU A 14 45.72 16.52 -3.28
C LEU A 14 44.73 16.25 -2.16
N LEU A 15 43.47 16.70 -2.32
CA LEU A 15 42.38 16.25 -1.46
C LEU A 15 42.09 14.76 -1.79
N PRO A 16 42.04 13.89 -0.78
CA PRO A 16 41.61 12.52 -0.99
C PRO A 16 40.13 12.50 -1.39
N LEU A 17 39.83 11.98 -2.57
CA LEU A 17 38.48 11.57 -2.96
C LEU A 17 37.99 10.56 -1.93
N ARG A 18 37.08 11.00 -1.06
CA ARG A 18 36.27 10.09 -0.28
C ARG A 18 35.35 9.34 -1.24
N LEU A 19 35.69 8.10 -1.52
CA LEU A 19 34.75 7.11 -2.00
C LEU A 19 33.73 6.91 -0.85
N ASP A 20 32.60 7.58 -0.93
CA ASP A 20 31.45 7.21 -0.12
C ASP A 20 31.12 5.77 -0.48
N ALA A 21 31.52 4.86 0.41
CA ALA A 21 31.13 3.48 0.33
C ALA A 21 29.60 3.48 0.34
N PHE A 22 29.01 3.02 -0.76
CA PHE A 22 27.61 2.64 -0.80
C PHE A 22 27.35 1.77 0.43
N ALA A 23 26.56 2.29 1.36
CA ALA A 23 26.04 1.46 2.43
C ALA A 23 25.32 0.30 1.77
N PRO A 24 25.62 -0.96 2.12
CA PRO A 24 24.88 -2.08 1.59
C PRO A 24 23.42 -1.83 1.93
N ASP A 25 22.57 -1.99 0.91
CA ASP A 25 21.13 -2.06 1.09
C ASP A 25 20.87 -2.90 2.33
N THR A 26 20.24 -2.31 3.34
CA THR A 26 19.78 -3.06 4.50
C THR A 26 18.85 -4.13 3.96
N GLU A 27 19.37 -5.35 3.79
CA GLU A 27 18.56 -6.53 3.58
C GLU A 27 17.43 -6.44 4.59
N ALA A 28 16.21 -6.35 4.05
CA ALA A 28 15.00 -6.38 4.85
C ALA A 28 15.16 -7.58 5.78
N ALA A 29 15.29 -7.32 7.09
CA ALA A 29 15.50 -8.35 8.08
C ALA A 29 14.51 -9.47 7.79
N SER A 30 15.02 -10.64 7.41
CA SER A 30 14.22 -11.80 7.09
C SER A 30 13.33 -12.03 8.31
N ASP A 31 12.03 -11.80 8.15
CA ASP A 31 11.09 -11.86 9.26
C ASP A 31 10.89 -13.32 9.67
N LYS A 32 11.82 -13.80 10.50
CA LYS A 32 11.78 -15.15 11.12
C LYS A 32 10.44 -15.45 11.82
N THR A 33 9.56 -14.47 11.97
CA THR A 33 8.28 -14.61 12.64
C THR A 33 7.23 -15.37 11.81
N CYS A 34 7.45 -15.52 10.50
CA CYS A 34 6.54 -16.21 9.58
C CYS A 34 7.08 -17.57 9.04
N ASP A 35 8.17 -18.08 9.58
CA ASP A 35 8.79 -19.35 9.12
C ASP A 35 7.86 -20.57 9.22
N LYS A 36 6.85 -20.49 10.09
CA LYS A 36 5.84 -21.55 10.30
C LYS A 36 4.61 -21.42 9.40
N GLY A 37 4.63 -20.48 8.46
CA GLY A 37 3.52 -20.19 7.56
C GLY A 37 2.38 -19.39 8.19
N PRO A 38 1.20 -19.34 7.51
CA PRO A 38 0.08 -18.52 7.93
C PRO A 38 -0.43 -18.83 9.34
N LEU A 39 -0.72 -17.79 10.10
CA LEU A 39 -1.36 -17.91 11.41
C LEU A 39 -2.87 -18.12 11.24
N SER A 40 -3.48 -18.94 12.10
CA SER A 40 -4.93 -19.18 12.11
C SER A 40 -5.75 -17.93 12.48
N ARG A 41 -5.11 -16.98 13.17
CA ARG A 41 -5.67 -15.67 13.56
C ARG A 41 -4.57 -14.61 13.46
N PRO A 42 -4.94 -13.34 13.23
CA PRO A 42 -3.96 -12.25 13.29
C PRO A 42 -3.39 -12.10 14.70
N ARG A 43 -2.19 -11.53 14.78
CA ARG A 43 -1.59 -11.11 16.03
C ARG A 43 -2.49 -10.05 16.68
N ALA A 44 -2.68 -10.14 18.00
CA ALA A 44 -3.49 -9.17 18.73
C ALA A 44 -2.89 -7.75 18.58
N ASN A 45 -3.76 -6.76 18.41
CA ASN A 45 -3.39 -5.34 18.28
C ASN A 45 -2.32 -5.06 17.23
N CYS A 46 -2.33 -5.82 16.14
CA CYS A 46 -1.34 -5.66 15.07
C CYS A 46 -1.63 -4.43 14.22
N ALA A 47 -0.89 -3.38 14.47
CA ALA A 47 -0.96 -2.10 13.75
C ALA A 47 0.45 -1.66 13.34
N PRO A 48 1.04 -2.29 12.31
CA PRO A 48 2.37 -1.91 11.84
C PRO A 48 2.36 -0.48 11.30
N ALA A 49 3.44 0.26 11.53
CA ALA A 49 3.60 1.59 10.97
C ALA A 49 3.49 1.54 9.44
N PRO A 50 2.75 2.48 8.81
CA PRO A 50 2.62 2.49 7.37
C PRO A 50 3.97 2.56 6.67
N LEU A 51 4.10 1.86 5.54
CA LEU A 51 5.29 1.92 4.70
C LEU A 51 5.45 3.31 4.09
N ARG A 52 6.69 3.70 3.83
CA ARG A 52 6.96 4.94 3.08
C ARG A 52 6.27 4.87 1.72
N SER A 53 5.58 5.96 1.32
CA SER A 53 4.93 6.04 0.02
C SER A 53 5.94 5.90 -1.13
N THR A 54 5.55 5.14 -2.13
CA THR A 54 6.30 4.97 -3.38
C THR A 54 6.08 6.14 -4.37
N GLY A 55 5.12 7.02 -4.06
CA GLY A 55 4.62 8.05 -4.98
C GLY A 55 3.55 7.52 -5.94
N ASN A 56 3.23 6.22 -5.90
CA ASN A 56 2.16 5.60 -6.67
C ASN A 56 1.08 5.05 -5.73
N LEU A 57 -0.04 5.73 -5.67
CA LEU A 57 -1.13 5.41 -4.75
C LEU A 57 -1.67 3.97 -4.88
N TYR A 58 -1.66 3.41 -6.07
CA TYR A 58 -2.10 2.02 -6.31
C TYR A 58 -1.10 1.01 -5.73
N ASP A 59 0.20 1.28 -5.87
CA ASP A 59 1.24 0.46 -5.25
C ASP A 59 1.19 0.57 -3.73
N ASP A 60 1.02 1.79 -3.20
CA ASP A 60 0.93 2.03 -1.75
C ASP A 60 -0.27 1.29 -1.13
N CYS A 61 -1.42 1.29 -1.81
CA CYS A 61 -2.61 0.55 -1.37
C CYS A 61 -2.34 -0.97 -1.28
N VAL A 62 -1.79 -1.53 -2.35
CA VAL A 62 -1.46 -2.97 -2.38
C VAL A 62 -0.37 -3.31 -1.36
N ALA A 63 0.63 -2.45 -1.23
CA ALA A 63 1.72 -2.61 -0.26
C ALA A 63 1.17 -2.60 1.18
N ARG A 64 0.25 -1.68 1.52
CA ARG A 64 -0.38 -1.63 2.84
C ARG A 64 -1.21 -2.87 3.14
N ILE A 65 -2.05 -3.32 2.22
CA ILE A 65 -2.81 -4.57 2.38
C ILE A 65 -1.85 -5.74 2.61
N ASN A 66 -0.79 -5.83 1.84
CA ASN A 66 0.22 -6.89 1.97
C ASN A 66 1.03 -6.80 3.27
N GLN A 67 1.29 -5.59 3.75
CA GLN A 67 1.92 -5.39 5.05
C GLN A 67 1.05 -5.98 6.17
N LEU A 68 -0.24 -5.64 6.21
CA LEU A 68 -1.18 -6.18 7.18
C LEU A 68 -1.30 -7.70 7.08
N ARG A 69 -1.41 -8.24 5.88
CA ARG A 69 -1.46 -9.68 5.63
C ARG A 69 -0.21 -10.38 6.17
N TRP A 70 0.97 -9.86 5.82
CA TRP A 70 2.24 -10.51 6.17
C TRP A 70 2.61 -10.31 7.63
N GLU A 71 2.71 -9.07 8.09
CA GLU A 71 3.19 -8.77 9.44
C GLU A 71 2.19 -9.19 10.53
N CYS A 72 0.89 -9.12 10.24
CA CYS A 72 -0.12 -9.45 11.23
C CYS A 72 -0.55 -10.91 11.21
N GLN A 73 -0.45 -11.62 10.10
CA GLN A 73 -0.99 -12.98 10.01
C GLN A 73 -0.14 -13.95 9.17
N CYS A 74 1.02 -13.54 8.70
CA CYS A 74 1.89 -14.36 7.85
C CYS A 74 1.20 -14.91 6.60
N LEU A 75 0.22 -14.18 6.06
CA LEU A 75 -0.49 -14.57 4.85
C LEU A 75 0.31 -14.24 3.60
N PRO A 76 0.23 -15.05 2.54
CA PRO A 76 0.85 -14.74 1.25
C PRO A 76 0.43 -13.38 0.72
N ARG A 77 1.36 -12.69 0.06
CA ARG A 77 1.11 -11.38 -0.53
C ARG A 77 0.22 -11.49 -1.75
N LEU A 78 -0.69 -10.53 -1.92
CA LEU A 78 -1.50 -10.36 -3.12
C LEU A 78 -0.70 -9.63 -4.19
N ARG A 79 -0.87 -10.01 -5.45
CA ARG A 79 -0.32 -9.26 -6.59
C ARG A 79 -1.18 -8.05 -6.91
N ARG A 80 -0.57 -6.94 -7.29
CA ARG A 80 -1.30 -5.79 -7.85
C ARG A 80 -2.01 -6.20 -9.14
N TRP A 81 -3.33 -5.99 -9.19
CA TRP A 81 -4.14 -6.33 -10.35
C TRP A 81 -4.44 -5.10 -11.21
N LYS A 82 -3.45 -4.69 -12.03
CA LYS A 82 -3.57 -3.50 -12.90
C LYS A 82 -4.80 -3.54 -13.81
N GLY A 83 -5.16 -4.71 -14.35
CA GLY A 83 -6.33 -4.87 -15.21
C GLY A 83 -7.68 -4.63 -14.51
N GLY A 84 -7.74 -4.66 -13.18
CA GLY A 84 -8.93 -4.37 -12.38
C GLY A 84 -9.04 -2.92 -11.90
N GLU A 85 -7.95 -2.15 -11.93
CA GLU A 85 -7.89 -0.80 -11.33
C GLU A 85 -8.86 0.19 -11.97
N GLN A 86 -9.04 0.14 -13.28
CA GLN A 86 -10.01 1.01 -13.96
C GLN A 86 -11.44 0.73 -13.48
N CYS A 87 -11.79 -0.55 -13.26
CA CYS A 87 -13.09 -0.92 -12.73
C CYS A 87 -13.24 -0.50 -11.28
N ALA A 88 -12.22 -0.74 -10.42
CA ALA A 88 -12.22 -0.28 -9.04
C ALA A 88 -12.39 1.25 -8.94
N ARG A 89 -11.73 2.02 -9.80
CA ARG A 89 -11.89 3.48 -9.89
C ARG A 89 -13.29 3.88 -10.33
N LYS A 90 -13.90 3.16 -11.29
CA LYS A 90 -15.29 3.41 -11.72
C LYS A 90 -16.25 3.15 -10.58
N HIS A 91 -16.05 2.07 -9.80
CA HIS A 91 -16.83 1.79 -8.59
C HIS A 91 -16.70 2.94 -7.59
N ALA A 92 -15.50 3.31 -7.15
CA ALA A 92 -15.29 4.41 -6.21
C ALA A 92 -15.98 5.71 -6.65
N LYS A 93 -15.92 6.06 -7.95
CA LYS A 93 -16.60 7.22 -8.51
C LYS A 93 -18.13 7.09 -8.53
N TYR A 94 -18.65 5.91 -8.79
CA TYR A 94 -20.09 5.64 -8.80
C TYR A 94 -20.64 5.63 -7.38
N ASP A 95 -19.95 4.95 -6.49
CA ASP A 95 -20.35 4.74 -5.10
C ASP A 95 -20.36 6.05 -4.31
N SER A 96 -19.41 6.97 -4.59
CA SER A 96 -19.41 8.32 -4.00
C SER A 96 -20.68 9.15 -4.29
N ARG A 97 -21.56 8.70 -5.18
CA ARG A 97 -22.82 9.36 -5.54
C ARG A 97 -24.06 8.52 -5.25
N ARG A 98 -23.90 7.22 -5.10
CA ARG A 98 -25.01 6.24 -5.06
C ARG A 98 -25.02 5.38 -3.81
N GLY A 99 -23.96 5.48 -2.98
CA GLY A 99 -23.81 4.73 -1.75
C GLY A 99 -22.85 3.53 -1.90
N ILE A 100 -22.44 3.03 -0.76
CA ILE A 100 -21.42 2.00 -0.59
C ILE A 100 -21.80 0.73 -1.40
N HIS A 101 -20.83 0.19 -2.15
CA HIS A 101 -20.95 -1.01 -2.99
C HIS A 101 -21.98 -0.95 -4.14
N ALA A 102 -22.58 0.21 -4.41
CA ALA A 102 -23.61 0.33 -5.46
C ALA A 102 -23.07 -0.08 -6.84
N GLY A 103 -21.85 0.33 -7.19
CA GLY A 103 -21.24 -0.02 -8.47
C GLY A 103 -20.91 -1.50 -8.60
N PHE A 104 -20.48 -2.14 -7.52
CA PHE A 104 -20.21 -3.57 -7.48
C PHE A 104 -21.51 -4.37 -7.63
N ASN A 105 -22.53 -4.02 -6.85
CA ASN A 105 -23.84 -4.68 -6.85
C ASN A 105 -24.57 -4.55 -8.19
N HIS A 106 -24.43 -3.41 -8.87
CA HIS A 106 -25.01 -3.19 -10.20
C HIS A 106 -24.11 -3.70 -11.34
N GLY A 107 -22.91 -4.21 -11.06
CA GLY A 107 -22.02 -4.75 -12.07
C GLY A 107 -21.63 -3.76 -13.16
N ILE A 108 -21.42 -2.49 -12.80
CA ILE A 108 -21.22 -1.38 -13.75
C ILE A 108 -19.96 -1.49 -14.62
N CYS A 109 -19.06 -2.39 -14.31
CA CYS A 109 -17.86 -2.66 -15.11
C CYS A 109 -17.32 -4.07 -14.90
N LYS A 110 -16.51 -4.52 -15.86
CA LYS A 110 -15.78 -5.79 -15.81
C LYS A 110 -14.31 -5.57 -16.17
N PRO A 111 -13.39 -6.34 -15.61
CA PRO A 111 -13.57 -7.33 -14.52
C PRO A 111 -13.67 -6.61 -13.15
N GLN A 112 -14.65 -6.96 -12.33
CA GLN A 112 -14.89 -6.32 -11.03
C GLN A 112 -14.29 -7.06 -9.83
N GLY A 113 -13.82 -8.29 -10.00
CA GLY A 113 -13.37 -9.12 -8.88
C GLY A 113 -14.46 -10.05 -8.35
N LEU A 114 -14.12 -10.77 -7.27
CA LEU A 114 -15.00 -11.71 -6.56
C LEU A 114 -15.54 -11.11 -5.25
N ALA A 115 -14.81 -10.16 -4.68
CA ALA A 115 -15.17 -9.44 -3.45
C ALA A 115 -14.67 -8.00 -3.51
N GLN A 116 -15.27 -7.15 -2.69
CA GLN A 116 -14.93 -5.74 -2.63
C GLN A 116 -14.90 -5.25 -1.19
N ASN A 117 -13.88 -4.44 -0.88
CA ASN A 117 -13.87 -3.54 0.27
C ASN A 117 -13.98 -2.09 -0.22
N GLU A 118 -14.47 -1.21 0.64
CA GLU A 118 -14.63 0.19 0.31
C GLU A 118 -14.32 1.12 1.49
N CYS A 119 -13.62 2.22 1.19
CA CYS A 119 -13.32 3.32 2.11
C CYS A 119 -14.14 4.54 1.67
N PRO A 120 -15.32 4.78 2.22
CA PRO A 120 -16.16 5.92 1.85
C PRO A 120 -15.73 7.18 2.59
N GLY A 121 -15.57 8.31 1.88
CA GLY A 121 -15.51 9.64 2.47
C GLY A 121 -14.31 9.91 3.38
N TRP A 122 -13.09 9.69 2.92
CA TRP A 122 -11.87 9.98 3.69
C TRP A 122 -11.25 11.32 3.29
N PRO A 123 -10.59 12.04 4.23
CA PRO A 123 -10.07 13.39 3.95
C PRO A 123 -8.89 13.41 2.99
N SER A 124 -8.16 12.29 2.85
CA SER A 124 -6.96 12.22 2.02
C SER A 124 -6.63 10.79 1.58
N ASN A 125 -5.74 10.68 0.57
CA ASN A 125 -5.21 9.39 0.15
C ASN A 125 -4.38 8.71 1.26
N SER A 126 -3.61 9.47 2.03
CA SER A 126 -2.88 8.93 3.20
C SER A 126 -3.85 8.40 4.25
N GLY A 127 -4.95 9.11 4.51
CA GLY A 127 -6.01 8.62 5.39
C GLY A 127 -6.57 7.26 4.95
N ILE A 128 -6.73 7.02 3.65
CA ILE A 128 -7.12 5.70 3.13
C ILE A 128 -6.04 4.65 3.47
N ILE A 129 -4.79 4.91 3.10
CA ILE A 129 -3.69 3.94 3.25
C ILE A 129 -3.39 3.64 4.72
N GLU A 130 -3.33 4.67 5.55
CA GLU A 130 -2.92 4.56 6.95
C GLU A 130 -4.09 4.21 7.87
N GLY A 131 -5.24 4.84 7.65
CA GLY A 131 -6.40 4.74 8.53
C GLY A 131 -7.43 3.71 8.07
N CYS A 132 -8.05 3.90 6.91
CA CYS A 132 -9.12 3.03 6.45
C CYS A 132 -8.71 1.56 6.34
N LEU A 133 -7.58 1.29 5.67
CA LEU A 133 -7.11 -0.10 5.49
C LEU A 133 -6.74 -0.76 6.83
N GLN A 134 -6.23 0.02 7.81
CA GLN A 134 -6.02 -0.48 9.16
C GLN A 134 -7.35 -0.78 9.84
N ALA A 135 -8.31 0.14 9.82
CA ALA A 135 -9.62 -0.04 10.43
C ALA A 135 -10.36 -1.28 9.88
N MET A 136 -10.25 -1.52 8.57
CA MET A 136 -10.76 -2.74 7.94
C MET A 136 -10.11 -4.02 8.48
N TRP A 137 -8.79 -3.98 8.71
CA TRP A 137 -8.06 -5.10 9.29
C TRP A 137 -8.45 -5.33 10.75
N ASP A 138 -8.68 -4.26 11.49
CA ASP A 138 -9.02 -4.28 12.92
C ASP A 138 -10.41 -4.84 13.22
N GLU A 139 -11.29 -4.99 12.19
CA GLU A 139 -12.51 -5.77 12.34
C GLU A 139 -12.23 -7.20 12.83
N GLY A 140 -11.06 -7.73 12.51
CA GLY A 140 -10.61 -9.04 12.95
C GLY A 140 -11.49 -10.21 12.50
N PRO A 141 -11.11 -11.44 12.88
CA PRO A 141 -11.84 -12.65 12.50
C PRO A 141 -13.17 -12.77 13.23
N GLY A 142 -14.22 -13.14 12.49
CA GLY A 142 -15.55 -13.38 13.05
C GLY A 142 -16.46 -14.08 12.06
N LYS A 143 -17.62 -14.57 12.54
CA LYS A 143 -18.59 -15.29 11.69
C LYS A 143 -19.54 -14.37 10.94
N ARG A 144 -19.79 -13.17 11.47
CA ARG A 144 -20.78 -12.24 10.91
C ARG A 144 -20.13 -11.35 9.87
N PHE A 145 -20.42 -11.60 8.60
CA PHE A 145 -19.86 -10.83 7.48
C PHE A 145 -20.08 -9.32 7.62
N SER A 146 -21.27 -8.89 8.07
CA SER A 146 -21.58 -7.46 8.27
C SER A 146 -20.72 -6.73 9.33
N LYS A 147 -19.93 -7.47 10.12
CA LYS A 147 -19.03 -6.91 11.13
C LYS A 147 -17.55 -7.18 10.86
N HIS A 148 -17.24 -8.12 10.01
CA HIS A 148 -15.90 -8.65 9.78
C HIS A 148 -15.57 -8.78 8.28
N GLY A 149 -16.45 -8.29 7.42
CA GLY A 149 -16.38 -8.51 5.97
C GLY A 149 -15.12 -7.94 5.34
N HIS A 150 -14.67 -6.78 5.79
CA HIS A 150 -13.46 -6.17 5.27
C HIS A 150 -12.23 -7.00 5.63
N TYR A 151 -12.09 -7.38 6.90
CA TYR A 151 -11.03 -8.29 7.32
C TYR A 151 -11.10 -9.64 6.59
N MET A 152 -12.29 -10.23 6.49
CA MET A 152 -12.48 -11.51 5.80
C MET A 152 -12.02 -11.45 4.35
N ASN A 153 -12.28 -10.37 3.65
CA ASN A 153 -11.80 -10.16 2.28
C ASN A 153 -10.28 -9.95 2.26
N MET A 154 -9.74 -9.10 3.13
CA MET A 154 -8.30 -8.82 3.17
C MET A 154 -7.48 -10.04 3.59
N SER A 155 -7.99 -10.91 4.45
CA SER A 155 -7.29 -12.08 4.98
C SER A 155 -7.56 -13.37 4.20
N ASN A 156 -8.43 -13.35 3.20
CA ASN A 156 -8.79 -14.55 2.45
C ASN A 156 -7.57 -15.16 1.73
N PRO A 157 -7.22 -16.42 2.02
CA PRO A 157 -6.07 -17.08 1.40
C PRO A 157 -6.31 -17.49 -0.06
N SER A 158 -7.59 -17.53 -0.49
CA SER A 158 -7.94 -17.91 -1.87
C SER A 158 -7.80 -16.77 -2.88
N TYR A 159 -7.63 -15.54 -2.42
CA TYR A 159 -7.36 -14.43 -3.33
C TYR A 159 -5.86 -14.31 -3.62
N GLU A 160 -5.56 -14.07 -4.90
CA GLU A 160 -4.19 -13.95 -5.39
C GLU A 160 -3.80 -12.51 -5.74
N ARG A 161 -4.80 -11.65 -5.96
CA ARG A 161 -4.58 -10.30 -6.45
C ARG A 161 -5.63 -9.31 -5.93
N VAL A 162 -5.24 -8.05 -5.90
CA VAL A 162 -6.12 -6.94 -5.53
C VAL A 162 -5.92 -5.76 -6.47
N ALA A 163 -7.03 -5.13 -6.86
CA ALA A 163 -7.05 -3.87 -7.59
C ALA A 163 -7.58 -2.77 -6.69
N CYS A 164 -6.79 -1.73 -6.46
CA CYS A 164 -7.23 -0.52 -5.77
C CYS A 164 -7.78 0.48 -6.79
N GLY A 165 -8.78 1.26 -6.40
CA GLY A 165 -9.34 2.35 -7.19
C GLY A 165 -9.66 3.54 -6.29
N PHE A 166 -9.46 4.77 -6.80
CA PHE A 166 -9.66 5.99 -6.03
C PHE A 166 -10.47 6.99 -6.84
N ALA A 167 -11.36 7.72 -6.17
CA ALA A 167 -12.10 8.82 -6.75
C ALA A 167 -12.27 9.93 -5.71
N LYS A 168 -12.34 11.17 -6.17
CA LYS A 168 -12.71 12.31 -5.36
C LYS A 168 -14.19 12.61 -5.55
N SER A 169 -14.93 12.72 -4.46
CA SER A 169 -16.34 13.10 -4.45
C SER A 169 -16.53 14.62 -4.72
N ALA A 170 -17.76 15.07 -4.87
CA ALA A 170 -18.07 16.47 -5.14
C ALA A 170 -17.71 17.39 -3.96
N ASP A 171 -17.80 16.91 -2.74
CA ASP A 171 -17.45 17.57 -1.49
C ASP A 171 -15.96 17.49 -1.15
N GLY A 172 -15.17 16.86 -2.01
CA GLY A 172 -13.71 16.84 -1.91
C GLY A 172 -13.12 15.63 -1.19
N GLU A 173 -13.94 14.76 -0.64
CA GLU A 173 -13.51 13.54 0.04
C GLU A 173 -13.00 12.48 -0.93
N ILE A 174 -12.14 11.60 -0.43
CA ILE A 174 -11.60 10.48 -1.20
C ILE A 174 -12.41 9.22 -0.90
N TRP A 175 -12.85 8.57 -1.95
CA TRP A 175 -13.44 7.25 -1.94
C TRP A 175 -12.47 6.24 -2.55
N SER A 176 -12.29 5.11 -1.90
CA SER A 176 -11.41 4.06 -2.40
C SER A 176 -12.10 2.71 -2.37
N VAL A 177 -11.85 1.94 -3.41
CA VAL A 177 -12.39 0.57 -3.57
C VAL A 177 -11.22 -0.39 -3.75
N GLN A 178 -11.28 -1.53 -3.08
CA GLN A 178 -10.36 -2.65 -3.24
C GLN A 178 -11.14 -3.87 -3.74
N ASN A 179 -10.89 -4.26 -5.00
CA ASN A 179 -11.49 -5.43 -5.63
C ASN A 179 -10.53 -6.62 -5.55
N PHE A 180 -10.95 -7.70 -4.92
CA PHE A 180 -10.16 -8.93 -4.71
C PHE A 180 -10.51 -10.02 -5.73
N ARG A 181 -9.48 -10.81 -6.09
CA ARG A 181 -9.64 -11.97 -6.99
C ARG A 181 -8.59 -13.04 -6.72
#